data_979eb422bb8487b88d1e7bfdd97cf347
#
_entry.id   979eb422bb8487b88d1e7bfdd97cf347
#
_cell.length_a   1.000
_cell.length_b   1.000
_cell.length_c   1.000
_cell.angle_alpha   90.00
_cell.angle_beta   90.00
_cell.angle_gamma   90.00
#
_symmetry.space_group_name_H-M   'P 1'
#
loop_
_entity.id
_entity.type
_entity.pdbx_description
1 polymer ?
#
loop_
_entity_poly.entity_id
_entity_poly.type
_entity_poly.pdbx_seq_one_letter_code
_entity_poly.pdbx_strand_id
1 'polypeptide(L)'
;MPAMGKLLADIRKGREDRALYLAGILPYLFALGCARAWVTLAVAAPALRLAAPFDLHDVFDCAMVLISIAVALAARRLVPLNATGAVRAVSAGAMVAASLALIAAGAAPLPEGAQAALAVLGAALGGLGFGLFLVLWAEVLSCISLIRIFLYTTASQLAGVVFVFFCSGLDGLRVACAMVVLPVAAILCLRMAFRALPVADRPSPVVPKFTYPWKIFALLALFSFAYGLRQHQLAAGAGMHSSLSTAIVMAVLFAGAYFFSSRLNIGALYRSPFVLIVCGFLLVPSEGVFGAAVSSYLISMSYSLVGIIVALLLYDIAKRLGVTVVAFAAVKGAEQIFVVGGKGASEALGAAGLPASMQDALIAGLVVAMMVAAMLILLSEKELASRWGVRILDVGGLVEKTPDEERREARVAELAEHARLTPRETEILHLIAQGKNGPAIRSELFIAEGTLKAHTSHIYEKCGVANRRELAALLGSARP
;
A
#
# COMPACT_ATOMS: atom_id res chain seq x y z
N MET A 1 -30.54 16.13 29.34
CA MET A 1 -31.01 14.94 28.62
C MET A 1 -30.89 15.01 27.09
N PRO A 2 -31.07 16.14 26.35
CA PRO A 2 -30.92 16.14 24.89
C PRO A 2 -29.50 15.92 24.38
N ALA A 3 -28.47 16.32 25.12
CA ALA A 3 -27.06 16.14 24.73
C ALA A 3 -26.61 14.65 24.77
N MET A 4 -27.11 13.88 25.72
CA MET A 4 -26.82 12.45 25.84
C MET A 4 -27.48 11.65 24.70
N GLY A 5 -28.70 12.00 24.31
CA GLY A 5 -29.38 11.39 23.16
C GLY A 5 -28.65 11.65 21.82
N LYS A 6 -28.14 12.88 21.62
CA LYS A 6 -27.35 13.23 20.44
C LYS A 6 -26.02 12.50 20.42
N LEU A 7 -25.31 12.41 21.55
CA LEU A 7 -24.07 11.66 21.69
C LEU A 7 -24.25 10.18 21.38
N LEU A 8 -25.32 9.55 21.91
CA LEU A 8 -25.63 8.15 21.63
C LEU A 8 -26.01 7.92 20.16
N ALA A 9 -26.74 8.84 19.54
CA ALA A 9 -27.05 8.77 18.11
C ALA A 9 -25.79 8.88 17.24
N ASP A 10 -24.88 9.79 17.59
CA ASP A 10 -23.59 9.96 16.87
C ASP A 10 -22.70 8.73 17.02
N ILE A 11 -22.64 8.12 18.22
CA ILE A 11 -21.90 6.86 18.46
C ILE A 11 -22.53 5.72 17.66
N ARG A 12 -23.87 5.61 17.64
CA ARG A 12 -24.58 4.57 16.89
C ARG A 12 -24.35 4.72 15.38
N LYS A 13 -24.50 5.92 14.85
CA LYS A 13 -24.23 6.22 13.43
C LYS A 13 -22.77 5.90 13.06
N GLY A 14 -21.81 6.33 13.87
CA GLY A 14 -20.41 6.00 13.65
C GLY A 14 -20.09 4.50 13.76
N ARG A 15 -20.92 3.71 14.45
CA ARG A 15 -20.80 2.24 14.48
C ARG A 15 -21.40 1.59 13.23
N GLU A 16 -22.51 2.10 12.73
CA GLU A 16 -23.17 1.64 11.50
C GLU A 16 -22.29 1.94 10.28
N ASP A 17 -21.70 3.15 10.19
CA ASP A 17 -20.77 3.54 9.14
C ASP A 17 -19.51 2.64 9.14
N ARG A 18 -18.97 2.32 10.33
CA ARG A 18 -17.81 1.43 10.46
C ARG A 18 -18.12 -0.01 10.05
N ALA A 19 -19.31 -0.52 10.38
CA ALA A 19 -19.73 -1.85 9.93
C ALA A 19 -19.86 -1.91 8.39
N LEU A 20 -20.28 -0.80 7.78
CA LEU A 20 -20.39 -0.69 6.32
C LEU A 20 -19.02 -0.77 5.62
N TYR A 21 -17.95 -0.26 6.27
CA TYR A 21 -16.59 -0.36 5.70
C TYR A 21 -16.11 -1.81 5.61
N LEU A 22 -16.55 -2.70 6.49
CA LEU A 22 -16.18 -4.11 6.47
C LEU A 22 -17.12 -4.98 5.63
N ALA A 23 -18.21 -4.41 5.11
CA ALA A 23 -19.14 -5.15 4.26
C ALA A 23 -18.41 -5.67 3.00
N GLY A 24 -18.46 -7.00 2.82
CA GLY A 24 -17.81 -7.65 1.68
C GLY A 24 -16.28 -7.85 1.80
N ILE A 25 -15.67 -7.64 2.97
CA ILE A 25 -14.22 -7.79 3.19
C ILE A 25 -13.71 -9.23 2.95
N LEU A 26 -14.53 -10.26 3.19
CA LEU A 26 -14.09 -11.65 3.21
C LEU A 26 -13.37 -12.10 1.93
N PRO A 27 -13.89 -11.89 0.70
CA PRO A 27 -13.17 -12.27 -0.50
C PRO A 27 -11.80 -11.59 -0.62
N TYR A 28 -11.71 -10.33 -0.20
CA TYR A 28 -10.46 -9.57 -0.21
C TYR A 28 -9.48 -10.08 0.84
N LEU A 29 -9.96 -10.33 2.05
CA LEU A 29 -9.19 -10.86 3.17
C LEU A 29 -8.51 -12.18 2.79
N PHE A 30 -9.27 -13.14 2.26
CA PHE A 30 -8.76 -14.45 1.90
C PHE A 30 -7.92 -14.42 0.61
N ALA A 31 -8.22 -13.56 -0.37
CA ALA A 31 -7.44 -13.52 -1.60
C ALA A 31 -5.95 -13.21 -1.33
N LEU A 32 -5.64 -12.05 -0.75
CA LEU A 32 -4.26 -11.68 -0.46
C LEU A 32 -3.70 -12.47 0.73
N GLY A 33 -4.51 -12.79 1.75
CA GLY A 33 -4.09 -13.57 2.91
C GLY A 33 -3.57 -14.95 2.53
N CYS A 34 -4.33 -15.69 1.71
CA CYS A 34 -3.90 -17.00 1.20
C CYS A 34 -2.66 -16.91 0.29
N ALA A 35 -2.61 -15.90 -0.59
CA ALA A 35 -1.47 -15.71 -1.48
C ALA A 35 -0.17 -15.40 -0.71
N ARG A 36 -0.25 -14.56 0.33
CA ARG A 36 0.91 -14.24 1.22
C ARG A 36 1.35 -15.44 2.03
N ALA A 37 0.41 -16.18 2.60
CA ALA A 37 0.73 -17.41 3.32
C ALA A 37 1.42 -18.43 2.40
N TRP A 38 0.93 -18.56 1.17
CA TRP A 38 1.54 -19.43 0.17
C TRP A 38 2.99 -19.04 -0.14
N VAL A 39 3.29 -17.77 -0.36
CA VAL A 39 4.67 -17.30 -0.60
C VAL A 39 5.58 -17.68 0.56
N THR A 40 5.15 -17.46 1.79
CA THR A 40 5.95 -17.80 2.98
C THR A 40 6.22 -19.30 3.07
N LEU A 41 5.22 -20.14 2.76
CA LEU A 41 5.38 -21.59 2.77
C LEU A 41 6.25 -22.08 1.61
N ALA A 42 6.09 -21.52 0.42
CA ALA A 42 6.77 -21.96 -0.80
C ALA A 42 8.25 -21.56 -0.84
N VAL A 43 8.60 -20.37 -0.35
CA VAL A 43 9.93 -19.78 -0.55
C VAL A 43 10.72 -19.65 0.74
N ALA A 44 10.06 -19.40 1.88
CA ALA A 44 10.72 -19.12 3.15
C ALA A 44 10.65 -20.26 4.17
N ALA A 45 9.91 -21.36 3.90
CA ALA A 45 9.72 -22.43 4.87
C ALA A 45 10.96 -23.32 4.99
N PRO A 46 11.52 -23.50 6.21
CA PRO A 46 12.64 -24.42 6.45
C PRO A 46 12.30 -25.88 6.19
N ALA A 47 11.00 -26.21 6.04
CA ALA A 47 10.52 -27.56 5.81
C ALA A 47 10.96 -28.13 4.47
N LEU A 48 11.27 -27.32 3.49
CA LEU A 48 11.85 -27.68 2.20
C LEU A 48 13.34 -27.30 2.23
N ARG A 49 14.17 -28.06 2.92
CA ARG A 49 15.64 -27.91 2.89
C ARG A 49 16.17 -28.31 1.52
N LEU A 50 15.99 -27.42 0.56
CA LEU A 50 16.46 -27.64 -0.80
C LEU A 50 17.89 -27.12 -0.91
N ALA A 51 18.81 -27.99 -1.25
CA ALA A 51 20.16 -27.61 -1.64
C ALA A 51 20.07 -26.97 -3.04
N ALA A 52 20.03 -25.67 -3.09
CA ALA A 52 20.09 -24.90 -4.34
C ALA A 52 21.39 -24.07 -4.35
N PRO A 53 22.04 -23.90 -5.52
CA PRO A 53 23.24 -23.09 -5.64
C PRO A 53 22.99 -21.60 -5.49
N PHE A 54 21.71 -21.19 -5.49
CA PHE A 54 21.25 -19.81 -5.38
C PHE A 54 20.17 -19.70 -4.30
N ASP A 55 20.01 -18.50 -3.75
CA ASP A 55 18.86 -18.18 -2.91
C ASP A 55 17.57 -18.27 -3.77
N LEU A 56 16.70 -19.20 -3.42
CA LEU A 56 15.42 -19.40 -4.14
C LEU A 56 14.53 -18.16 -4.06
N HIS A 57 14.70 -17.35 -3.01
CA HIS A 57 13.97 -16.11 -2.87
C HIS A 57 14.40 -15.08 -3.94
N ASP A 58 15.68 -15.01 -4.27
CA ASP A 58 16.17 -14.11 -5.31
C ASP A 58 15.70 -14.55 -6.71
N VAL A 59 15.63 -15.86 -6.97
CA VAL A 59 15.04 -16.39 -8.21
C VAL A 59 13.57 -16.02 -8.33
N PHE A 60 12.82 -16.16 -7.24
CA PHE A 60 11.41 -15.78 -7.16
C PHE A 60 11.23 -14.28 -7.42
N ASP A 61 12.03 -13.44 -6.78
CA ASP A 61 11.98 -11.99 -6.93
C ASP A 61 12.35 -11.54 -8.35
N CYS A 62 13.39 -12.09 -8.95
CA CYS A 62 13.76 -11.83 -10.34
C CYS A 62 12.64 -12.22 -11.33
N ALA A 63 11.99 -13.37 -11.12
CA ALA A 63 10.86 -13.78 -11.94
C ALA A 63 9.65 -12.83 -11.77
N MET A 64 9.41 -12.33 -10.56
CA MET A 64 8.38 -11.33 -10.28
C MET A 64 8.68 -9.98 -10.96
N VAL A 65 9.95 -9.56 -11.03
CA VAL A 65 10.38 -8.39 -11.80
C VAL A 65 10.07 -8.58 -13.28
N LEU A 66 10.46 -9.71 -13.86
CA LEU A 66 10.27 -9.99 -15.29
C LEU A 66 8.79 -9.93 -15.69
N ILE A 67 7.92 -10.59 -14.93
CA ILE A 67 6.48 -10.55 -15.22
C ILE A 67 5.88 -9.16 -15.01
N SER A 68 6.34 -8.41 -14.01
CA SER A 68 5.89 -7.06 -13.76
C SER A 68 6.24 -6.12 -14.93
N ILE A 69 7.44 -6.22 -15.47
CA ILE A 69 7.85 -5.48 -16.66
C ILE A 69 7.02 -5.90 -17.88
N ALA A 70 6.85 -7.20 -18.10
CA ALA A 70 6.05 -7.73 -19.21
C ALA A 70 4.60 -7.23 -19.16
N VAL A 71 3.97 -7.24 -17.97
CA VAL A 71 2.61 -6.72 -17.79
C VAL A 71 2.57 -5.21 -17.99
N ALA A 72 3.54 -4.45 -17.49
CA ALA A 72 3.59 -2.99 -17.69
C ALA A 72 3.69 -2.63 -19.18
N LEU A 73 4.51 -3.34 -19.96
CA LEU A 73 4.67 -3.15 -21.40
C LEU A 73 3.41 -3.56 -22.18
N ALA A 74 2.78 -4.67 -21.79
CA ALA A 74 1.59 -5.23 -22.45
C ALA A 74 0.27 -4.63 -21.95
N ALA A 75 0.28 -3.77 -20.92
CA ALA A 75 -0.91 -3.30 -20.21
C ALA A 75 -1.99 -2.72 -21.14
N ARG A 76 -1.59 -1.96 -22.17
CA ARG A 76 -2.54 -1.38 -23.14
C ARG A 76 -3.38 -2.43 -23.90
N ARG A 77 -2.88 -3.69 -23.98
CA ARG A 77 -3.56 -4.80 -24.65
C ARG A 77 -4.29 -5.71 -23.69
N LEU A 78 -3.87 -5.74 -22.42
CA LEU A 78 -4.32 -6.69 -21.41
C LEU A 78 -5.37 -6.12 -20.47
N VAL A 79 -5.45 -4.80 -20.30
CA VAL A 79 -6.42 -4.15 -19.40
C VAL A 79 -7.82 -4.19 -20.02
N PRO A 80 -8.86 -4.59 -19.25
CA PRO A 80 -8.85 -5.01 -17.84
C PRO A 80 -8.44 -6.49 -17.68
N LEU A 81 -7.42 -6.75 -16.84
CA LEU A 81 -6.85 -8.10 -16.65
C LEU A 81 -7.86 -9.10 -16.07
N ASN A 82 -8.71 -8.63 -15.16
CA ASN A 82 -9.74 -9.45 -14.53
C ASN A 82 -10.96 -9.72 -15.40
N ALA A 83 -11.11 -9.06 -16.56
CA ALA A 83 -12.23 -9.31 -17.46
C ALA A 83 -12.17 -10.70 -18.10
N THR A 84 -10.95 -11.14 -18.46
CA THR A 84 -10.72 -12.47 -19.03
C THR A 84 -10.32 -13.47 -17.93
N GLY A 85 -10.85 -14.71 -17.99
CA GLY A 85 -10.44 -15.76 -17.07
C GLY A 85 -9.00 -16.26 -17.30
N ALA A 86 -8.43 -15.97 -18.48
CA ALA A 86 -7.14 -16.52 -18.89
C ALA A 86 -5.98 -16.06 -17.98
N VAL A 87 -5.87 -14.76 -17.69
CA VAL A 87 -4.78 -14.25 -16.85
C VAL A 87 -4.87 -14.81 -15.43
N ARG A 88 -6.08 -14.94 -14.85
CA ARG A 88 -6.29 -15.60 -13.56
C ARG A 88 -5.89 -17.08 -13.59
N ALA A 89 -6.25 -17.79 -14.67
CA ALA A 89 -5.90 -19.19 -14.83
C ALA A 89 -4.38 -19.38 -14.97
N VAL A 90 -3.69 -18.51 -15.72
CA VAL A 90 -2.23 -18.51 -15.83
C VAL A 90 -1.57 -18.25 -14.47
N SER A 91 -2.04 -17.27 -13.72
CA SER A 91 -1.53 -16.97 -12.37
C SER A 91 -1.71 -18.17 -11.43
N ALA A 92 -2.93 -18.75 -11.35
CA ALA A 92 -3.20 -19.94 -10.54
C ALA A 92 -2.36 -21.14 -10.97
N GLY A 93 -2.33 -21.41 -12.28
CA GLY A 93 -1.58 -22.53 -12.85
C GLY A 93 -0.07 -22.44 -12.56
N ALA A 94 0.51 -21.24 -12.70
CA ALA A 94 1.92 -21.00 -12.39
C ALA A 94 2.22 -21.21 -10.90
N MET A 95 1.38 -20.71 -9.99
CA MET A 95 1.55 -20.88 -8.55
C MET A 95 1.37 -22.35 -8.12
N VAL A 96 0.40 -23.07 -8.69
CA VAL A 96 0.20 -24.52 -8.42
C VAL A 96 1.36 -25.34 -8.98
N ALA A 97 1.79 -25.06 -10.22
CA ALA A 97 2.95 -25.73 -10.81
C ALA A 97 4.24 -25.48 -10.00
N ALA A 98 4.42 -24.26 -9.49
CA ALA A 98 5.49 -23.93 -8.56
C ALA A 98 5.44 -24.79 -7.29
N SER A 99 4.25 -24.92 -6.68
CA SER A 99 4.07 -25.78 -5.50
C SER A 99 4.43 -27.24 -5.79
N LEU A 100 3.96 -27.78 -6.90
CA LEU A 100 4.24 -29.16 -7.29
C LEU A 100 5.74 -29.39 -7.55
N ALA A 101 6.42 -28.45 -8.23
CA ALA A 101 7.85 -28.50 -8.48
C ALA A 101 8.66 -28.47 -7.17
N LEU A 102 8.32 -27.56 -6.23
CA LEU A 102 8.99 -27.45 -4.93
C LEU A 102 8.75 -28.70 -4.05
N ILE A 103 7.53 -29.23 -4.02
CA ILE A 103 7.19 -30.45 -3.30
C ILE A 103 7.98 -31.63 -3.90
N ALA A 104 8.02 -31.77 -5.23
CA ALA A 104 8.76 -32.80 -5.89
C ALA A 104 10.29 -32.71 -5.63
N ALA A 105 10.83 -31.48 -5.63
CA ALA A 105 12.24 -31.25 -5.29
C ALA A 105 12.58 -31.66 -3.85
N GLY A 106 11.66 -31.48 -2.89
CA GLY A 106 11.90 -31.82 -1.49
C GLY A 106 11.56 -33.26 -1.12
N ALA A 107 10.62 -33.92 -1.82
CA ALA A 107 10.09 -35.24 -1.43
C ALA A 107 10.58 -36.40 -2.32
N ALA A 108 10.94 -36.14 -3.59
CA ALA A 108 11.35 -37.19 -4.51
C ALA A 108 12.83 -37.56 -4.33
N PRO A 109 13.20 -38.81 -4.41
CA PRO A 109 14.59 -39.27 -4.36
C PRO A 109 15.31 -39.01 -5.70
N LEU A 110 15.55 -37.72 -5.98
CA LEU A 110 16.19 -37.26 -7.21
C LEU A 110 17.68 -36.96 -6.97
N PRO A 111 18.53 -37.03 -8.03
CA PRO A 111 19.89 -36.49 -7.95
C PRO A 111 19.90 -35.04 -7.55
N GLU A 112 20.92 -34.56 -6.81
CA GLU A 112 21.02 -33.19 -6.29
C GLU A 112 20.84 -32.13 -7.39
N GLY A 113 21.42 -32.33 -8.58
CA GLY A 113 21.26 -31.43 -9.71
C GLY A 113 19.81 -31.31 -10.22
N ALA A 114 19.04 -32.40 -10.19
CA ALA A 114 17.63 -32.43 -10.58
C ALA A 114 16.76 -31.79 -9.50
N GLN A 115 17.05 -31.99 -8.22
CA GLN A 115 16.39 -31.32 -7.10
C GLN A 115 16.58 -29.79 -7.19
N ALA A 116 17.83 -29.34 -7.39
CA ALA A 116 18.16 -27.94 -7.54
C ALA A 116 17.44 -27.31 -8.76
N ALA A 117 17.43 -28.01 -9.91
CA ALA A 117 16.75 -27.52 -11.11
C ALA A 117 15.23 -27.39 -10.89
N LEU A 118 14.59 -28.36 -10.23
CA LEU A 118 13.16 -28.28 -9.89
C LEU A 118 12.85 -27.17 -8.88
N ALA A 119 13.72 -26.96 -7.89
CA ALA A 119 13.59 -25.91 -6.92
C ALA A 119 13.66 -24.51 -7.58
N VAL A 120 14.65 -24.31 -8.46
CA VAL A 120 14.80 -23.07 -9.24
C VAL A 120 13.60 -22.86 -10.17
N LEU A 121 13.15 -23.91 -10.87
CA LEU A 121 11.95 -23.83 -11.71
C LEU A 121 10.71 -23.47 -10.89
N GLY A 122 10.54 -24.11 -9.72
CA GLY A 122 9.44 -23.82 -8.80
C GLY A 122 9.46 -22.39 -8.30
N ALA A 123 10.62 -21.87 -7.90
CA ALA A 123 10.77 -20.49 -7.47
C ALA A 123 10.46 -19.51 -8.61
N ALA A 124 10.95 -19.76 -9.83
CA ALA A 124 10.68 -18.94 -11.00
C ALA A 124 9.19 -18.91 -11.37
N LEU A 125 8.54 -20.07 -11.46
CA LEU A 125 7.09 -20.15 -11.73
C LEU A 125 6.28 -19.48 -10.62
N GLY A 126 6.72 -19.63 -9.38
CA GLY A 126 6.10 -18.97 -8.24
C GLY A 126 6.15 -17.44 -8.34
N GLY A 127 7.30 -16.89 -8.66
CA GLY A 127 7.48 -15.44 -8.86
C GLY A 127 6.63 -14.90 -10.00
N LEU A 128 6.56 -15.62 -11.14
CA LEU A 128 5.67 -15.27 -12.26
C LEU A 128 4.20 -15.29 -11.85
N GLY A 129 3.75 -16.36 -11.20
CA GLY A 129 2.35 -16.54 -10.79
C GLY A 129 1.90 -15.54 -9.76
N PHE A 130 2.73 -15.29 -8.73
CA PHE A 130 2.44 -14.34 -7.67
C PHE A 130 2.52 -12.88 -8.15
N GLY A 131 3.47 -12.55 -9.03
CA GLY A 131 3.54 -11.22 -9.66
C GLY A 131 2.28 -10.89 -10.45
N LEU A 132 1.76 -11.85 -11.26
CA LEU A 132 0.46 -11.70 -11.92
C LEU A 132 -0.69 -11.54 -10.92
N PHE A 133 -0.70 -12.33 -9.84
CA PHE A 133 -1.70 -12.22 -8.79
C PHE A 133 -1.72 -10.80 -8.18
N LEU A 134 -0.55 -10.24 -7.86
CA LEU A 134 -0.47 -8.90 -7.27
C LEU A 134 -1.04 -7.81 -8.18
N VAL A 135 -0.80 -7.90 -9.49
CA VAL A 135 -1.36 -6.93 -10.45
C VAL A 135 -2.86 -7.11 -10.63
N LEU A 136 -3.36 -8.35 -10.69
CA LEU A 136 -4.79 -8.66 -10.68
C LEU A 136 -5.48 -8.15 -9.41
N TRP A 137 -4.84 -8.33 -8.26
CA TRP A 137 -5.28 -7.82 -6.97
C TRP A 137 -5.34 -6.29 -6.96
N ALA A 138 -4.28 -5.62 -7.44
CA ALA A 138 -4.24 -4.17 -7.54
C ALA A 138 -5.37 -3.60 -8.42
N GLU A 139 -5.67 -4.26 -9.55
CA GLU A 139 -6.78 -3.87 -10.41
C GLU A 139 -8.12 -3.93 -9.68
N VAL A 140 -8.39 -4.98 -8.91
CA VAL A 140 -9.62 -5.11 -8.12
C VAL A 140 -9.71 -4.07 -7.01
N LEU A 141 -8.60 -3.80 -6.30
CA LEU A 141 -8.57 -2.78 -5.26
C LEU A 141 -8.80 -1.37 -5.80
N SER A 142 -8.37 -1.06 -7.01
CA SER A 142 -8.58 0.26 -7.60
C SER A 142 -10.06 0.63 -7.78
N CYS A 143 -10.95 -0.35 -7.73
CA CYS A 143 -12.39 -0.19 -7.92
C CYS A 143 -13.14 0.11 -6.61
N ILE A 144 -12.46 0.09 -5.46
CA ILE A 144 -13.06 0.38 -4.16
C ILE A 144 -12.49 1.65 -3.54
N SER A 145 -13.11 2.15 -2.47
CA SER A 145 -12.69 3.37 -1.79
C SER A 145 -11.34 3.25 -1.10
N LEU A 146 -10.64 4.38 -0.91
CA LEU A 146 -9.32 4.40 -0.28
C LEU A 146 -9.33 3.84 1.15
N ILE A 147 -10.37 4.14 1.92
CA ILE A 147 -10.52 3.59 3.28
C ILE A 147 -10.69 2.07 3.25
N ARG A 148 -11.48 1.54 2.30
CA ARG A 148 -11.62 0.09 2.13
C ARG A 148 -10.33 -0.54 1.64
N ILE A 149 -9.61 0.08 0.70
CA ILE A 149 -8.28 -0.39 0.26
C ILE A 149 -7.38 -0.55 1.48
N PHE A 150 -7.32 0.47 2.34
CA PHE A 150 -6.47 0.47 3.52
C PHE A 150 -6.85 -0.63 4.51
N LEU A 151 -8.14 -0.70 4.88
CA LEU A 151 -8.66 -1.72 5.80
C LEU A 151 -8.52 -3.14 5.24
N TYR A 152 -8.83 -3.34 3.96
CA TYR A 152 -8.79 -4.67 3.35
C TYR A 152 -7.36 -5.15 3.17
N THR A 153 -6.43 -4.27 2.79
CA THR A 153 -5.02 -4.63 2.65
C THR A 153 -4.40 -4.97 4.00
N THR A 154 -4.60 -4.14 5.03
CA THR A 154 -4.06 -4.40 6.36
C THR A 154 -4.65 -5.67 6.99
N ALA A 155 -5.97 -5.88 6.90
CA ALA A 155 -6.62 -7.09 7.37
C ALA A 155 -6.15 -8.35 6.62
N SER A 156 -5.95 -8.26 5.29
CA SER A 156 -5.46 -9.38 4.49
C SER A 156 -4.02 -9.77 4.85
N GLN A 157 -3.17 -8.79 5.15
CA GLN A 157 -1.81 -9.04 5.63
C GLN A 157 -1.83 -9.75 7.00
N LEU A 158 -2.71 -9.32 7.93
CA LEU A 158 -2.92 -10.00 9.21
C LEU A 158 -3.41 -11.43 9.03
N ALA A 159 -4.38 -11.65 8.14
CA ALA A 159 -4.87 -12.99 7.82
C ALA A 159 -3.74 -13.88 7.27
N GLY A 160 -2.87 -13.34 6.42
CA GLY A 160 -1.69 -14.05 5.92
C GLY A 160 -0.78 -14.54 7.05
N VAL A 161 -0.49 -13.68 8.04
CA VAL A 161 0.31 -14.07 9.22
C VAL A 161 -0.38 -15.16 10.03
N VAL A 162 -1.69 -15.06 10.24
CA VAL A 162 -2.47 -16.07 10.96
C VAL A 162 -2.43 -17.41 10.21
N PHE A 163 -2.58 -17.42 8.90
CA PHE A 163 -2.48 -18.65 8.10
C PHE A 163 -1.11 -19.28 8.16
N VAL A 164 -0.04 -18.49 8.08
CA VAL A 164 1.34 -18.98 8.25
C VAL A 164 1.50 -19.61 9.63
N PHE A 165 1.00 -18.98 10.68
CA PHE A 165 1.07 -19.50 12.05
C PHE A 165 0.38 -20.88 12.16
N PHE A 166 -0.83 -21.01 11.63
CA PHE A 166 -1.53 -22.30 11.62
C PHE A 166 -0.81 -23.35 10.78
N CYS A 167 -0.19 -22.96 9.67
CA CYS A 167 0.56 -23.88 8.82
C CYS A 167 1.92 -24.28 9.42
N SER A 168 2.53 -23.48 10.25
CA SER A 168 3.86 -23.74 10.85
C SER A 168 3.88 -24.96 11.78
N GLY A 169 2.72 -25.36 12.33
CA GLY A 169 2.58 -26.56 13.16
C GLY A 169 2.17 -27.83 12.39
N LEU A 170 2.04 -27.76 11.05
CA LEU A 170 1.61 -28.89 10.23
C LEU A 170 2.80 -29.79 9.85
N ASP A 171 2.53 -31.07 9.66
CA ASP A 171 3.48 -32.02 9.07
C ASP A 171 3.72 -31.76 7.56
N GLY A 172 4.77 -32.39 7.00
CA GLY A 172 5.17 -32.15 5.62
C GLY A 172 4.05 -32.39 4.59
N LEU A 173 3.21 -33.41 4.79
CA LEU A 173 2.10 -33.71 3.88
C LEU A 173 1.04 -32.63 3.91
N ARG A 174 0.67 -32.15 5.11
CA ARG A 174 -0.34 -31.09 5.26
C ARG A 174 0.17 -29.76 4.73
N VAL A 175 1.47 -29.46 4.94
CA VAL A 175 2.10 -28.29 4.31
C VAL A 175 2.06 -28.38 2.79
N ALA A 176 2.38 -29.55 2.21
CA ALA A 176 2.29 -29.77 0.76
C ALA A 176 0.86 -29.57 0.25
N CYS A 177 -0.15 -30.09 0.95
CA CYS A 177 -1.56 -29.83 0.62
C CYS A 177 -1.90 -28.32 0.69
N ALA A 178 -1.46 -27.63 1.73
CA ALA A 178 -1.67 -26.19 1.88
C ALA A 178 -1.03 -25.41 0.73
N MET A 179 0.18 -25.77 0.31
CA MET A 179 0.87 -25.15 -0.83
C MET A 179 0.10 -25.26 -2.14
N VAL A 180 -0.69 -26.31 -2.35
CA VAL A 180 -1.53 -26.46 -3.55
C VAL A 180 -2.88 -25.76 -3.41
N VAL A 181 -3.48 -25.81 -2.22
CA VAL A 181 -4.83 -25.27 -1.97
C VAL A 181 -4.82 -23.75 -1.87
N LEU A 182 -3.82 -23.15 -1.21
CA LEU A 182 -3.78 -21.71 -0.97
C LEU A 182 -3.79 -20.86 -2.27
N PRO A 183 -3.02 -21.16 -3.34
CA PRO A 183 -3.09 -20.43 -4.60
C PRO A 183 -4.47 -20.48 -5.26
N VAL A 184 -5.09 -21.67 -5.24
CA VAL A 184 -6.43 -21.85 -5.80
C VAL A 184 -7.45 -21.04 -5.02
N ALA A 185 -7.40 -21.10 -3.68
CA ALA A 185 -8.27 -20.31 -2.80
C ALA A 185 -8.06 -18.80 -3.03
N ALA A 186 -6.81 -18.34 -3.13
CA ALA A 186 -6.50 -16.94 -3.40
C ALA A 186 -7.16 -16.44 -4.70
N ILE A 187 -7.01 -17.19 -5.79
CA ILE A 187 -7.58 -16.81 -7.10
C ILE A 187 -9.11 -16.91 -7.12
N LEU A 188 -9.70 -17.90 -6.44
CA LEU A 188 -11.16 -18.01 -6.31
C LEU A 188 -11.73 -16.83 -5.53
N CYS A 189 -11.12 -16.47 -4.43
CA CYS A 189 -11.51 -15.30 -3.63
C CYS A 189 -11.33 -13.99 -4.42
N LEU A 190 -10.25 -13.84 -5.17
CA LEU A 190 -10.04 -12.71 -6.07
C LEU A 190 -11.15 -12.61 -7.13
N ARG A 191 -11.53 -13.74 -7.73
CA ARG A 191 -12.65 -13.80 -8.67
C ARG A 191 -13.98 -13.41 -8.02
N MET A 192 -14.23 -13.84 -6.77
CA MET A 192 -15.42 -13.46 -6.02
C MET A 192 -15.43 -11.96 -5.75
N ALA A 193 -14.29 -11.37 -5.32
CA ALA A 193 -14.13 -9.94 -5.12
C ALA A 193 -14.43 -9.14 -6.40
N PHE A 194 -13.87 -9.55 -7.54
CA PHE A 194 -14.13 -8.89 -8.83
C PHE A 194 -15.59 -8.99 -9.27
N ARG A 195 -16.25 -10.14 -9.04
CA ARG A 195 -17.68 -10.32 -9.38
C ARG A 195 -18.61 -9.49 -8.53
N ALA A 196 -18.23 -9.25 -7.27
CA ALA A 196 -19.01 -8.42 -6.34
C ALA A 196 -18.93 -6.91 -6.68
N LEU A 197 -18.00 -6.48 -7.54
CA LEU A 197 -17.90 -5.08 -7.97
C LEU A 197 -19.06 -4.70 -8.89
N PRO A 198 -19.70 -3.53 -8.65
CA PRO A 198 -20.67 -2.95 -9.58
C PRO A 198 -20.05 -2.80 -10.97
N VAL A 199 -20.85 -3.00 -12.02
CA VAL A 199 -20.35 -2.94 -13.41
C VAL A 199 -19.81 -1.55 -13.74
N ALA A 200 -20.40 -0.50 -13.18
CA ALA A 200 -19.98 0.90 -13.37
C ALA A 200 -18.59 1.21 -12.77
N ASP A 201 -18.19 0.48 -11.71
CA ASP A 201 -16.92 0.73 -11.00
C ASP A 201 -15.77 -0.14 -11.57
N ARG A 202 -16.04 -1.01 -12.55
CA ARG A 202 -15.02 -1.87 -13.14
C ARG A 202 -14.00 -1.07 -13.96
N PRO A 203 -12.75 -1.56 -14.09
CA PRO A 203 -11.68 -0.84 -14.78
C PRO A 203 -12.04 -0.58 -16.25
N SER A 204 -11.73 0.63 -16.71
CA SER A 204 -11.86 0.99 -18.13
C SER A 204 -10.77 0.33 -18.97
N PRO A 205 -11.06 -0.11 -20.19
CA PRO A 205 -10.05 -0.63 -21.12
C PRO A 205 -9.11 0.46 -21.67
N VAL A 206 -9.36 1.72 -21.37
CA VAL A 206 -8.56 2.85 -21.88
C VAL A 206 -7.44 3.18 -20.91
N VAL A 207 -6.21 3.15 -21.39
CA VAL A 207 -5.02 3.61 -20.63
C VAL A 207 -4.66 5.01 -21.15
N PRO A 208 -4.96 6.08 -20.41
CA PRO A 208 -4.64 7.44 -20.81
C PRO A 208 -3.13 7.70 -20.76
N LYS A 209 -2.68 8.78 -21.42
CA LYS A 209 -1.31 9.29 -21.25
C LYS A 209 -1.22 9.95 -19.88
N PHE A 210 -0.19 9.63 -19.09
CA PHE A 210 0.02 10.19 -17.77
C PHE A 210 1.50 10.50 -17.51
N THR A 211 1.74 11.44 -16.59
CA THR A 211 3.08 11.74 -16.10
C THR A 211 3.39 10.82 -14.93
N TYR A 212 4.49 10.09 -15.04
CA TYR A 212 4.88 9.10 -14.05
C TYR A 212 5.28 9.78 -12.71
N PRO A 213 4.76 9.31 -11.57
CA PRO A 213 5.07 9.89 -10.26
C PRO A 213 6.45 9.41 -9.76
N TRP A 214 7.52 9.81 -10.45
CA TRP A 214 8.88 9.32 -10.22
C TRP A 214 9.40 9.50 -8.79
N LYS A 215 8.93 10.53 -8.05
CA LYS A 215 9.32 10.75 -6.65
C LYS A 215 8.83 9.63 -5.72
N ILE A 216 7.62 9.12 -5.95
CA ILE A 216 7.06 7.98 -5.20
C ILE A 216 7.88 6.72 -5.50
N PHE A 217 8.28 6.53 -6.77
CA PHE A 217 9.14 5.42 -7.16
C PHE A 217 10.53 5.53 -6.54
N ALA A 218 11.15 6.70 -6.60
CA ALA A 218 12.45 6.95 -5.99
C ALA A 218 12.44 6.70 -4.49
N LEU A 219 11.36 7.12 -3.81
CA LEU A 219 11.15 6.86 -2.39
C LEU A 219 11.12 5.35 -2.12
N LEU A 220 10.28 4.61 -2.83
CA LEU A 220 10.17 3.16 -2.67
C LEU A 220 11.51 2.47 -2.99
N ALA A 221 12.17 2.86 -4.06
CA ALA A 221 13.48 2.32 -4.45
C ALA A 221 14.54 2.48 -3.35
N LEU A 222 14.61 3.66 -2.73
CA LEU A 222 15.54 3.92 -1.62
C LEU A 222 15.25 3.04 -0.40
N PHE A 223 13.97 2.90 -0.01
CA PHE A 223 13.59 2.02 1.10
C PHE A 223 13.86 0.54 0.78
N SER A 224 13.56 0.11 -0.44
CA SER A 224 13.79 -1.28 -0.89
C SER A 224 15.28 -1.60 -0.94
N PHE A 225 16.11 -0.68 -1.41
CA PHE A 225 17.58 -0.81 -1.41
C PHE A 225 18.14 -0.89 0.02
N ALA A 226 17.72 0.01 0.91
CA ALA A 226 18.13 -0.01 2.32
C ALA A 226 17.70 -1.30 3.03
N TYR A 227 16.50 -1.79 2.73
CA TYR A 227 16.02 -3.08 3.22
C TYR A 227 16.90 -4.23 2.72
N GLY A 228 17.24 -4.25 1.43
CA GLY A 228 18.12 -5.25 0.81
C GLY A 228 19.52 -5.29 1.42
N LEU A 229 20.12 -4.11 1.70
CA LEU A 229 21.42 -4.01 2.37
C LEU A 229 21.43 -4.78 3.72
N ARG A 230 20.34 -4.68 4.47
CA ARG A 230 20.25 -5.33 5.79
C ARG A 230 19.88 -6.82 5.70
N GLN A 231 19.07 -7.18 4.71
CA GLN A 231 18.59 -8.56 4.55
C GLN A 231 19.74 -9.55 4.39
N HIS A 232 20.80 -9.20 3.66
CA HIS A 232 21.97 -10.03 3.49
C HIS A 232 22.70 -10.28 4.83
N GLN A 233 22.87 -9.26 5.64
CA GLN A 233 23.55 -9.35 6.93
C GLN A 233 22.84 -10.28 7.92
N LEU A 234 21.50 -10.37 7.82
CA LEU A 234 20.66 -11.16 8.75
C LEU A 234 20.29 -12.55 8.22
N ALA A 235 20.62 -12.88 6.97
CA ALA A 235 20.31 -14.18 6.36
C ALA A 235 20.90 -15.37 7.16
N ALA A 236 21.93 -15.13 7.95
CA ALA A 236 22.60 -16.15 8.74
C ALA A 236 21.98 -16.45 10.13
N GLY A 237 21.02 -15.64 10.64
CA GLY A 237 20.62 -15.80 12.04
C GLY A 237 19.14 -15.63 12.39
N ALA A 238 18.54 -14.54 12.07
CA ALA A 238 17.16 -14.23 12.43
C ALA A 238 16.48 -13.55 11.25
N GLY A 239 15.72 -14.30 10.46
CA GLY A 239 15.08 -13.81 9.27
C GLY A 239 14.40 -12.45 9.47
N MET A 240 14.71 -11.48 8.63
CA MET A 240 14.25 -10.10 8.71
C MET A 240 12.73 -9.95 8.54
N HIS A 241 12.10 -10.88 7.84
CA HIS A 241 10.66 -10.99 7.77
C HIS A 241 10.10 -11.70 8.99
N SER A 242 10.20 -11.08 10.15
CA SER A 242 9.40 -11.56 11.26
C SER A 242 7.94 -11.28 10.92
N SER A 243 7.15 -12.35 10.79
CA SER A 243 5.69 -12.28 10.66
C SER A 243 5.10 -11.39 11.76
N LEU A 244 5.78 -11.30 12.90
CA LEU A 244 5.41 -10.49 14.05
C LEU A 244 5.53 -8.98 13.77
N SER A 245 6.62 -8.49 13.15
CA SER A 245 6.77 -7.06 12.83
C SER A 245 5.68 -6.59 11.86
N THR A 246 5.40 -7.38 10.83
CA THR A 246 4.29 -7.13 9.90
C THR A 246 2.94 -7.15 10.62
N ALA A 247 2.70 -8.14 11.48
CA ALA A 247 1.46 -8.24 12.25
C ALA A 247 1.22 -7.02 13.14
N ILE A 248 2.24 -6.55 13.86
CA ILE A 248 2.13 -5.37 14.73
C ILE A 248 1.77 -4.13 13.92
N VAL A 249 2.51 -3.85 12.83
CA VAL A 249 2.24 -2.69 11.97
C VAL A 249 0.83 -2.77 11.38
N MET A 250 0.44 -3.93 10.83
CA MET A 250 -0.88 -4.09 10.22
C MET A 250 -2.02 -3.98 11.24
N ALA A 251 -1.84 -4.51 12.45
CA ALA A 251 -2.83 -4.40 13.52
C ALA A 251 -3.01 -2.94 13.98
N VAL A 252 -1.91 -2.21 14.17
CA VAL A 252 -1.95 -0.79 14.53
C VAL A 252 -2.60 0.05 13.44
N LEU A 253 -2.23 -0.18 12.18
CA LEU A 253 -2.82 0.54 11.05
C LEU A 253 -4.30 0.23 10.87
N PHE A 254 -4.68 -1.05 10.95
CA PHE A 254 -6.08 -1.47 10.87
C PHE A 254 -6.91 -0.85 11.99
N ALA A 255 -6.45 -0.95 13.23
CA ALA A 255 -7.13 -0.38 14.39
C ALA A 255 -7.23 1.16 14.28
N GLY A 256 -6.14 1.83 13.89
CA GLY A 256 -6.13 3.26 13.65
C GLY A 256 -7.14 3.71 12.61
N ALA A 257 -7.19 3.03 11.46
CA ALA A 257 -8.14 3.35 10.40
C ALA A 257 -9.59 3.00 10.79
N TYR A 258 -9.81 1.89 11.47
CA TYR A 258 -11.15 1.44 11.83
C TYR A 258 -11.78 2.28 12.95
N PHE A 259 -11.02 2.57 14.02
CA PHE A 259 -11.54 3.28 15.18
C PHE A 259 -11.38 4.81 15.09
N PHE A 260 -10.35 5.29 14.39
CA PHE A 260 -9.96 6.70 14.39
C PHE A 260 -9.81 7.28 12.97
N SER A 261 -10.57 6.78 11.98
CA SER A 261 -10.48 7.19 10.57
C SER A 261 -10.50 8.72 10.37
N SER A 262 -11.34 9.43 11.13
CA SER A 262 -11.47 10.89 11.06
C SER A 262 -10.32 11.67 11.73
N ARG A 263 -9.50 11.00 12.57
CA ARG A 263 -8.36 11.61 13.28
C ARG A 263 -7.01 11.10 12.77
N LEU A 264 -7.02 10.14 11.85
CA LEU A 264 -5.79 9.55 11.33
C LEU A 264 -5.06 10.59 10.46
N ASN A 265 -3.94 11.08 10.97
CA ASN A 265 -3.09 12.01 10.24
C ASN A 265 -2.19 11.24 9.27
N ILE A 266 -2.58 11.21 7.99
CA ILE A 266 -1.81 10.51 6.95
C ILE A 266 -0.46 11.17 6.71
N GLY A 267 -0.33 12.49 6.88
CA GLY A 267 0.96 13.17 6.78
C GLY A 267 1.95 12.73 7.87
N ALA A 268 1.48 12.53 9.11
CA ALA A 268 2.31 11.96 10.18
C ALA A 268 2.66 10.49 9.88
N LEU A 269 1.72 9.70 9.38
CA LEU A 269 1.94 8.31 8.97
C LEU A 269 2.96 8.23 7.82
N TYR A 270 2.92 9.15 6.87
CA TYR A 270 3.85 9.23 5.75
C TYR A 270 5.30 9.47 6.17
N ARG A 271 5.53 10.15 7.28
CA ARG A 271 6.87 10.44 7.82
C ARG A 271 7.42 9.35 8.73
N SER A 272 6.55 8.53 9.32
CA SER A 272 6.95 7.52 10.31
C SER A 272 7.92 6.44 9.80
N PRO A 273 7.88 5.96 8.53
CA PRO A 273 8.86 5.01 8.03
C PRO A 273 10.31 5.52 8.07
N PHE A 274 10.50 6.83 7.84
CA PHE A 274 11.84 7.44 7.89
C PHE A 274 12.42 7.37 9.30
N VAL A 275 11.61 7.67 10.31
CA VAL A 275 12.04 7.58 11.70
C VAL A 275 12.38 6.14 12.05
N LEU A 276 11.52 5.19 11.69
CA LEU A 276 11.74 3.77 12.02
C LEU A 276 13.00 3.22 11.36
N ILE A 277 13.24 3.51 10.07
CA ILE A 277 14.40 2.98 9.36
C ILE A 277 15.70 3.61 9.87
N VAL A 278 15.72 4.92 10.13
CA VAL A 278 16.88 5.62 10.69
C VAL A 278 17.20 5.08 12.08
N CYS A 279 16.21 4.98 12.96
CA CYS A 279 16.40 4.39 14.29
C CYS A 279 16.89 2.94 14.19
N GLY A 280 16.32 2.14 13.29
CA GLY A 280 16.74 0.75 13.09
C GLY A 280 18.21 0.65 12.69
N PHE A 281 18.66 1.42 11.71
CA PHE A 281 20.06 1.40 11.27
C PHE A 281 21.04 2.02 12.29
N LEU A 282 20.64 3.02 13.03
CA LEU A 282 21.46 3.57 14.12
C LEU A 282 21.69 2.58 15.27
N LEU A 283 20.79 1.61 15.44
CA LEU A 283 20.95 0.56 16.45
C LEU A 283 21.83 -0.60 15.97
N VAL A 284 22.12 -0.73 14.67
CA VAL A 284 22.96 -1.84 14.14
C VAL A 284 24.32 -1.92 14.82
N PRO A 285 25.11 -0.84 14.97
CA PRO A 285 26.40 -0.91 15.66
C PRO A 285 26.29 -1.30 17.15
N SER A 286 25.11 -1.19 17.75
CA SER A 286 24.83 -1.44 19.16
C SER A 286 24.14 -2.79 19.42
N GLU A 287 24.11 -3.68 18.44
CA GLU A 287 23.40 -5.00 18.52
C GLU A 287 23.95 -5.90 19.63
N GLY A 288 25.22 -5.76 20.00
CA GLY A 288 25.80 -6.44 21.13
C GLY A 288 25.14 -6.12 22.48
N VAL A 289 24.47 -4.94 22.58
CA VAL A 289 23.79 -4.50 23.82
C VAL A 289 22.29 -4.77 23.75
N PHE A 290 21.65 -4.46 22.61
CA PHE A 290 20.18 -4.53 22.45
C PHE A 290 19.70 -5.78 21.72
N GLY A 291 20.62 -6.55 21.14
CA GLY A 291 20.31 -7.70 20.26
C GLY A 291 19.90 -7.28 18.85
N ALA A 292 20.25 -8.10 17.87
CA ALA A 292 19.95 -7.87 16.44
C ALA A 292 18.45 -7.80 16.12
N ALA A 293 17.59 -8.36 16.98
CA ALA A 293 16.16 -8.39 16.81
C ALA A 293 15.53 -7.00 16.77
N VAL A 294 15.97 -6.07 17.63
CA VAL A 294 15.35 -4.74 17.75
C VAL A 294 15.57 -3.92 16.49
N SER A 295 16.82 -3.85 15.98
CA SER A 295 17.14 -3.14 14.74
C SER A 295 16.38 -3.74 13.56
N SER A 296 16.35 -5.06 13.46
CA SER A 296 15.67 -5.80 12.41
C SER A 296 14.16 -5.59 12.42
N TYR A 297 13.52 -5.57 13.60
CA TYR A 297 12.09 -5.26 13.72
C TYR A 297 11.77 -3.85 13.25
N LEU A 298 12.54 -2.85 13.65
CA LEU A 298 12.31 -1.46 13.24
C LEU A 298 12.45 -1.28 11.73
N ILE A 299 13.48 -1.87 11.13
CA ILE A 299 13.71 -1.81 9.68
C ILE A 299 12.57 -2.54 8.92
N SER A 300 12.17 -3.73 9.38
CA SER A 300 11.07 -4.49 8.78
C SER A 300 9.72 -3.79 8.93
N MET A 301 9.45 -3.17 10.08
CA MET A 301 8.25 -2.35 10.30
C MET A 301 8.23 -1.14 9.35
N SER A 302 9.36 -0.46 9.19
CA SER A 302 9.50 0.66 8.28
C SER A 302 9.20 0.25 6.83
N TYR A 303 9.79 -0.86 6.36
CA TYR A 303 9.57 -1.38 5.02
C TYR A 303 8.10 -1.76 4.77
N SER A 304 7.48 -2.43 5.74
CA SER A 304 6.06 -2.78 5.66
C SER A 304 5.16 -1.55 5.61
N LEU A 305 5.50 -0.51 6.38
CA LEU A 305 4.73 0.73 6.45
C LEU A 305 4.87 1.55 5.16
N VAL A 306 6.09 1.70 4.62
CA VAL A 306 6.28 2.42 3.36
C VAL A 306 5.57 1.71 2.20
N GLY A 307 5.56 0.39 2.17
CA GLY A 307 4.85 -0.39 1.17
C GLY A 307 3.36 -0.07 1.12
N ILE A 308 2.70 0.02 2.28
CA ILE A 308 1.27 0.40 2.36
C ILE A 308 1.05 1.85 1.96
N ILE A 309 1.89 2.77 2.43
CA ILE A 309 1.76 4.20 2.13
C ILE A 309 1.93 4.44 0.63
N VAL A 310 2.97 3.86 0.02
CA VAL A 310 3.20 3.96 -1.42
C VAL A 310 2.03 3.35 -2.20
N ALA A 311 1.51 2.19 -1.78
CA ALA A 311 0.34 1.59 -2.39
C ALA A 311 -0.87 2.54 -2.35
N LEU A 312 -1.16 3.17 -1.21
CA LEU A 312 -2.26 4.13 -1.08
C LEU A 312 -2.08 5.36 -1.98
N LEU A 313 -0.87 5.94 -2.03
CA LEU A 313 -0.56 7.07 -2.90
C LEU A 313 -0.77 6.70 -4.37
N LEU A 314 -0.33 5.51 -4.77
CA LEU A 314 -0.53 5.02 -6.13
C LEU A 314 -1.99 4.75 -6.45
N TYR A 315 -2.78 4.21 -5.52
CA TYR A 315 -4.21 4.03 -5.71
C TYR A 315 -4.94 5.38 -5.85
N ASP A 316 -4.58 6.38 -5.02
CA ASP A 316 -5.15 7.73 -5.13
C ASP A 316 -4.84 8.36 -6.50
N ILE A 317 -3.60 8.25 -6.98
CA ILE A 317 -3.21 8.75 -8.30
C ILE A 317 -3.83 7.92 -9.42
N ALA A 318 -3.72 6.60 -9.34
CA ALA A 318 -4.14 5.70 -10.41
C ALA A 318 -5.65 5.69 -10.62
N LYS A 319 -6.44 5.84 -9.56
CA LYS A 319 -7.90 5.94 -9.61
C LYS A 319 -8.35 7.16 -10.41
N ARG A 320 -7.62 8.27 -10.29
CA ARG A 320 -7.92 9.51 -11.04
C ARG A 320 -7.44 9.45 -12.49
N LEU A 321 -6.31 8.80 -12.73
CA LEU A 321 -5.68 8.73 -14.04
C LEU A 321 -6.08 7.49 -14.84
N GLY A 322 -6.79 6.51 -14.26
CA GLY A 322 -7.17 5.27 -14.92
C GLY A 322 -6.00 4.35 -15.29
N VAL A 323 -4.87 4.43 -14.58
CA VAL A 323 -3.59 3.77 -14.96
C VAL A 323 -3.12 2.71 -13.97
N THR A 324 -4.01 2.16 -13.15
CA THR A 324 -3.70 1.31 -12.01
C THR A 324 -2.76 0.16 -12.33
N VAL A 325 -3.07 -0.62 -13.36
CA VAL A 325 -2.30 -1.84 -13.71
C VAL A 325 -0.86 -1.49 -14.07
N VAL A 326 -0.67 -0.48 -14.92
CA VAL A 326 0.68 -0.05 -15.35
C VAL A 326 1.49 0.46 -14.16
N ALA A 327 0.89 1.31 -13.32
CA ALA A 327 1.56 1.91 -12.19
C ALA A 327 1.99 0.83 -11.17
N PHE A 328 1.09 -0.10 -10.83
CA PHE A 328 1.39 -1.16 -9.87
C PHE A 328 2.41 -2.17 -10.40
N ALA A 329 2.31 -2.59 -11.66
CA ALA A 329 3.28 -3.49 -12.27
C ALA A 329 4.67 -2.87 -12.26
N ALA A 330 4.80 -1.60 -12.64
CA ALA A 330 6.07 -0.90 -12.65
C ALA A 330 6.66 -0.71 -11.24
N VAL A 331 5.81 -0.40 -10.23
CA VAL A 331 6.23 -0.29 -8.83
C VAL A 331 6.77 -1.62 -8.31
N LYS A 332 6.04 -2.71 -8.54
CA LYS A 332 6.48 -4.02 -8.07
C LYS A 332 7.79 -4.46 -8.72
N GLY A 333 7.95 -4.21 -10.01
CA GLY A 333 9.22 -4.47 -10.69
C GLY A 333 10.37 -3.65 -10.10
N ALA A 334 10.17 -2.35 -9.90
CA ALA A 334 11.19 -1.46 -9.33
C ALA A 334 11.55 -1.87 -7.88
N GLU A 335 10.55 -2.16 -7.03
CA GLU A 335 10.75 -2.56 -5.64
C GLU A 335 11.74 -3.73 -5.53
N GLN A 336 11.51 -4.80 -6.26
CA GLN A 336 12.32 -6.01 -6.16
C GLN A 336 13.74 -5.83 -6.74
N ILE A 337 13.90 -5.09 -7.84
CA ILE A 337 15.22 -4.79 -8.40
C ILE A 337 16.09 -4.11 -7.33
N PHE A 338 15.53 -3.15 -6.57
CA PHE A 338 16.30 -2.42 -5.57
C PHE A 338 16.58 -3.26 -4.31
N VAL A 339 15.70 -4.19 -3.93
CA VAL A 339 16.00 -5.17 -2.87
C VAL A 339 17.18 -6.06 -3.25
N VAL A 340 17.13 -6.66 -4.44
CA VAL A 340 18.23 -7.51 -4.97
C VAL A 340 19.52 -6.70 -5.12
N GLY A 341 19.42 -5.46 -5.61
CA GLY A 341 20.56 -4.54 -5.70
C GLY A 341 21.18 -4.20 -4.34
N GLY A 342 20.36 -4.01 -3.32
CA GLY A 342 20.82 -3.81 -1.93
C GLY A 342 21.55 -5.01 -1.36
N LYS A 343 21.03 -6.23 -1.58
CA LYS A 343 21.71 -7.49 -1.19
C LYS A 343 23.08 -7.59 -1.86
N GLY A 344 23.13 -7.43 -3.18
CA GLY A 344 24.39 -7.50 -3.93
C GLY A 344 25.42 -6.44 -3.49
N ALA A 345 24.96 -5.23 -3.15
CA ALA A 345 25.84 -4.20 -2.60
C ALA A 345 26.40 -4.57 -1.22
N SER A 346 25.58 -5.19 -0.35
CA SER A 346 26.03 -5.70 0.95
C SER A 346 27.01 -6.86 0.79
N GLU A 347 26.81 -7.79 -0.14
CA GLU A 347 27.73 -8.87 -0.47
C GLU A 347 29.06 -8.34 -0.98
N ALA A 348 29.03 -7.37 -1.91
CA ALA A 348 30.22 -6.72 -2.44
C ALA A 348 31.04 -6.01 -1.34
N LEU A 349 30.33 -5.38 -0.40
CA LEU A 349 30.99 -4.75 0.75
C LEU A 349 31.61 -5.80 1.70
N GLY A 350 30.95 -6.95 1.89
CA GLY A 350 31.48 -8.10 2.63
C GLY A 350 32.74 -8.66 1.99
N ALA A 351 32.78 -8.76 0.68
CA ALA A 351 33.95 -9.23 -0.09
C ALA A 351 35.15 -8.26 -0.05
N ALA A 352 34.96 -6.98 0.37
CA ALA A 352 36.04 -6.01 0.49
C ALA A 352 36.98 -6.27 1.69
N GLY A 353 36.71 -7.27 2.53
CA GLY A 353 37.59 -7.68 3.64
C GLY A 353 37.63 -6.71 4.81
N LEU A 354 36.66 -5.79 4.90
CA LEU A 354 36.55 -4.86 6.02
C LEU A 354 36.06 -5.58 7.30
N PRO A 355 36.48 -5.14 8.50
CA PRO A 355 35.90 -5.63 9.75
C PRO A 355 34.39 -5.47 9.77
N ALA A 356 33.64 -6.45 10.31
CA ALA A 356 32.18 -6.44 10.36
C ALA A 356 31.61 -5.17 11.00
N SER A 357 32.19 -4.71 12.10
CA SER A 357 31.79 -3.46 12.75
C SER A 357 31.94 -2.21 11.87
N MET A 358 32.97 -2.20 10.99
CA MET A 358 33.18 -1.10 10.05
C MET A 358 32.17 -1.19 8.89
N GLN A 359 31.85 -2.40 8.40
CA GLN A 359 30.80 -2.61 7.39
C GLN A 359 29.46 -2.14 7.92
N ASP A 360 29.06 -2.54 9.14
CA ASP A 360 27.81 -2.12 9.77
C ASP A 360 27.72 -0.60 9.93
N ALA A 361 28.81 0.04 10.37
CA ALA A 361 28.85 1.49 10.49
C ALA A 361 28.73 2.21 9.13
N LEU A 362 29.40 1.70 8.08
CA LEU A 362 29.31 2.25 6.73
C LEU A 362 27.92 2.12 6.15
N ILE A 363 27.29 0.94 6.28
CA ILE A 363 25.92 0.71 5.81
C ILE A 363 24.95 1.60 6.56
N ALA A 364 25.04 1.67 7.90
CA ALA A 364 24.18 2.53 8.70
C ALA A 364 24.35 4.01 8.32
N GLY A 365 25.58 4.49 8.18
CA GLY A 365 25.85 5.86 7.77
C GLY A 365 25.31 6.19 6.38
N LEU A 366 25.50 5.28 5.42
CA LEU A 366 24.99 5.43 4.05
C LEU A 366 23.45 5.49 4.05
N VAL A 367 22.79 4.58 4.74
CA VAL A 367 21.32 4.56 4.78
C VAL A 367 20.76 5.79 5.46
N VAL A 368 21.35 6.22 6.59
CA VAL A 368 20.92 7.45 7.27
C VAL A 368 21.07 8.66 6.35
N ALA A 369 22.22 8.81 5.67
CA ALA A 369 22.45 9.90 4.71
C ALA A 369 21.43 9.85 3.53
N MET A 370 21.18 8.66 2.99
CA MET A 370 20.17 8.47 1.93
C MET A 370 18.76 8.84 2.40
N MET A 371 18.37 8.44 3.60
CA MET A 371 17.04 8.74 4.13
C MET A 371 16.87 10.24 4.44
N VAL A 372 17.89 10.90 4.97
CA VAL A 372 17.86 12.36 5.18
C VAL A 372 17.76 13.08 3.83
N ALA A 373 18.56 12.69 2.83
CA ALA A 373 18.45 13.27 1.49
C ALA A 373 17.07 13.03 0.85
N ALA A 374 16.52 11.81 1.01
CA ALA A 374 15.19 11.49 0.52
C ALA A 374 14.11 12.34 1.21
N MET A 375 14.23 12.56 2.52
CA MET A 375 13.31 13.39 3.28
C MET A 375 13.32 14.83 2.77
N LEU A 376 14.48 15.37 2.45
CA LEU A 376 14.62 16.75 1.97
C LEU A 376 14.14 16.93 0.52
N ILE A 377 14.39 15.94 -0.36
CA ILE A 377 14.15 16.07 -1.81
C ILE A 377 12.77 15.54 -2.21
N LEU A 378 12.36 14.41 -1.65
CA LEU A 378 11.18 13.66 -2.13
C LEU A 378 9.90 13.97 -1.36
N LEU A 379 10.01 14.43 -0.09
CA LEU A 379 8.87 14.61 0.80
C LEU A 379 8.16 15.97 0.69
N SER A 380 8.16 16.60 -0.47
CA SER A 380 7.36 17.81 -0.69
C SER A 380 5.88 17.46 -0.87
N GLU A 381 5.10 17.47 0.23
CA GLU A 381 3.64 17.24 0.22
C GLU A 381 2.92 18.19 -0.75
N LYS A 382 3.35 19.46 -0.79
CA LYS A 382 2.81 20.47 -1.72
C LYS A 382 3.01 20.10 -3.18
N GLU A 383 4.16 19.53 -3.53
CA GLU A 383 4.46 19.11 -4.90
C GLU A 383 3.70 17.83 -5.27
N LEU A 384 3.54 16.88 -4.34
CA LEU A 384 2.72 15.69 -4.54
C LEU A 384 1.26 16.09 -4.79
N ALA A 385 0.72 17.03 -4.03
CA ALA A 385 -0.64 17.52 -4.21
C ALA A 385 -0.81 18.32 -5.52
N SER A 386 0.12 19.24 -5.84
CA SER A 386 -0.02 20.13 -7.00
C SER A 386 0.28 19.44 -8.34
N ARG A 387 1.29 18.56 -8.39
CA ARG A 387 1.75 17.94 -9.64
C ARG A 387 1.02 16.65 -9.98
N TRP A 388 0.69 15.83 -8.97
CA TRP A 388 0.04 14.54 -9.17
C TRP A 388 -1.34 14.44 -8.51
N GLY A 389 -1.83 15.53 -7.92
CA GLY A 389 -3.17 15.62 -7.35
C GLY A 389 -3.39 14.71 -6.14
N VAL A 390 -2.34 14.39 -5.39
CA VAL A 390 -2.45 13.55 -4.19
C VAL A 390 -3.26 14.27 -3.12
N ARG A 391 -4.42 13.73 -2.74
CA ARG A 391 -5.30 14.30 -1.71
C ARG A 391 -5.29 13.53 -0.40
N ILE A 392 -4.79 12.28 -0.43
CA ILE A 392 -4.78 11.43 0.76
C ILE A 392 -3.95 12.00 1.91
N LEU A 393 -3.03 12.93 1.62
CA LEU A 393 -2.21 13.60 2.63
C LEU A 393 -2.98 14.69 3.38
N ASP A 394 -4.11 15.14 2.86
CA ASP A 394 -4.99 16.08 3.55
C ASP A 394 -5.74 15.40 4.69
N VAL A 395 -5.98 16.12 5.77
CA VAL A 395 -6.75 15.62 6.92
C VAL A 395 -8.14 15.19 6.45
N GLY A 396 -8.49 13.91 6.62
CA GLY A 396 -9.75 13.33 6.17
C GLY A 396 -9.71 12.66 4.80
N GLY A 397 -8.56 12.62 4.10
CA GLY A 397 -8.44 12.04 2.75
C GLY A 397 -8.75 10.55 2.62
N LEU A 398 -8.81 9.79 3.73
CA LEU A 398 -9.26 8.39 3.77
C LEU A 398 -10.78 8.24 3.89
N VAL A 399 -11.47 9.28 4.36
CA VAL A 399 -12.94 9.23 4.50
C VAL A 399 -13.55 9.46 3.12
N GLU A 400 -14.33 8.51 2.67
CA GLU A 400 -15.06 8.62 1.41
C GLU A 400 -16.03 9.78 1.48
N LYS A 401 -15.88 10.73 0.55
CA LYS A 401 -16.88 11.77 0.40
C LYS A 401 -18.13 11.13 -0.19
N THR A 402 -19.28 11.48 0.35
CA THR A 402 -20.54 11.04 -0.26
C THR A 402 -20.65 11.63 -1.68
N PRO A 403 -21.39 10.99 -2.60
CA PRO A 403 -21.61 11.53 -3.94
C PRO A 403 -22.12 12.98 -3.93
N ASP A 404 -22.85 13.37 -2.88
CA ASP A 404 -23.34 14.74 -2.68
C ASP A 404 -22.23 15.70 -2.20
N GLU A 405 -21.24 15.20 -1.46
CA GLU A 405 -20.06 15.98 -1.07
C GLU A 405 -19.11 16.17 -2.26
N GLU A 406 -18.91 15.14 -3.07
CA GLU A 406 -18.12 15.25 -4.32
C GLU A 406 -18.75 16.23 -5.31
N ARG A 407 -20.08 16.17 -5.49
CA ARG A 407 -20.82 17.13 -6.32
C ARG A 407 -20.71 18.55 -5.78
N ARG A 408 -20.78 18.74 -4.47
CA ARG A 408 -20.61 20.04 -3.82
C ARG A 408 -19.22 20.60 -4.03
N GLU A 409 -18.19 19.77 -3.88
CA GLU A 409 -16.81 20.20 -4.11
C GLU A 409 -16.53 20.54 -5.57
N ALA A 410 -17.05 19.74 -6.50
CA ALA A 410 -16.96 20.05 -7.92
C ALA A 410 -17.61 21.40 -8.23
N ARG A 411 -18.78 21.68 -7.67
CA ARG A 411 -19.45 23.00 -7.82
C ARG A 411 -18.69 24.16 -7.15
N VAL A 412 -18.08 23.91 -5.99
CA VAL A 412 -17.22 24.91 -5.34
C VAL A 412 -16.02 25.22 -6.22
N ALA A 413 -15.37 24.22 -6.79
CA ALA A 413 -14.23 24.40 -7.68
C ALA A 413 -14.61 25.14 -8.97
N GLU A 414 -15.72 24.76 -9.61
CA GLU A 414 -16.26 25.40 -10.78
C GLU A 414 -16.63 26.88 -10.51
N LEU A 415 -17.32 27.14 -9.40
CA LEU A 415 -17.70 28.49 -9.00
C LEU A 415 -16.48 29.34 -8.67
N ALA A 416 -15.48 28.77 -7.98
CA ALA A 416 -14.25 29.48 -7.63
C ALA A 416 -13.44 29.88 -8.88
N GLU A 417 -13.38 29.01 -9.89
CA GLU A 417 -12.73 29.30 -11.17
C GLU A 417 -13.51 30.35 -11.97
N HIS A 418 -14.82 30.17 -12.10
CA HIS A 418 -15.69 31.09 -12.85
C HIS A 418 -15.70 32.50 -12.25
N ALA A 419 -15.84 32.62 -10.93
CA ALA A 419 -15.84 33.87 -10.20
C ALA A 419 -14.44 34.45 -9.90
N ARG A 420 -13.37 33.75 -10.34
CA ARG A 420 -11.96 34.14 -10.10
C ARG A 420 -11.67 34.42 -8.62
N LEU A 421 -12.10 33.54 -7.74
CA LEU A 421 -11.87 33.68 -6.32
C LEU A 421 -10.38 33.50 -5.97
N THR A 422 -9.92 34.29 -5.01
CA THR A 422 -8.59 34.11 -4.44
C THR A 422 -8.51 32.78 -3.64
N PRO A 423 -7.32 32.21 -3.38
CA PRO A 423 -7.18 30.99 -2.57
C PRO A 423 -7.90 31.11 -1.21
N ARG A 424 -7.84 32.28 -0.58
CA ARG A 424 -8.50 32.51 0.70
C ARG A 424 -10.03 32.59 0.61
N GLU A 425 -10.54 33.19 -0.43
CA GLU A 425 -11.98 33.22 -0.71
C GLU A 425 -12.50 31.81 -1.05
N THR A 426 -11.71 31.01 -1.75
CA THR A 426 -12.05 29.61 -2.06
C THR A 426 -12.09 28.75 -0.79
N GLU A 427 -11.16 28.90 0.14
CA GLU A 427 -11.20 28.22 1.44
C GLU A 427 -12.48 28.58 2.22
N ILE A 428 -12.85 29.85 2.26
CA ILE A 428 -14.07 30.32 2.93
C ILE A 428 -15.31 29.76 2.23
N LEU A 429 -15.32 29.76 0.89
CA LEU A 429 -16.42 29.18 0.11
C LEU A 429 -16.61 27.67 0.40
N HIS A 430 -15.52 26.92 0.53
CA HIS A 430 -15.55 25.52 0.93
C HIS A 430 -16.21 25.31 2.29
N LEU A 431 -15.87 26.15 3.28
CA LEU A 431 -16.44 26.04 4.62
C LEU A 431 -17.94 26.46 4.66
N ILE A 432 -18.32 27.43 3.82
CA ILE A 432 -19.73 27.80 3.63
C ILE A 432 -20.51 26.63 3.00
N ALA A 433 -19.93 25.98 1.97
CA ALA A 433 -20.54 24.81 1.31
C ALA A 433 -20.73 23.63 2.26
N GLN A 434 -19.85 23.47 3.26
CA GLN A 434 -19.98 22.49 4.34
C GLN A 434 -21.06 22.86 5.38
N GLY A 435 -21.71 24.00 5.24
CA GLY A 435 -22.75 24.46 6.17
C GLY A 435 -22.21 25.11 7.45
N LYS A 436 -20.90 25.36 7.57
CA LYS A 436 -20.30 25.98 8.77
C LYS A 436 -20.76 27.42 8.95
N ASN A 437 -21.13 27.79 10.16
CA ASN A 437 -21.52 29.16 10.48
C ASN A 437 -20.30 30.09 10.65
N GLY A 438 -20.53 31.40 10.70
CA GLY A 438 -19.45 32.40 10.81
C GLY A 438 -18.48 32.15 11.97
N PRO A 439 -18.95 31.90 13.21
CA PRO A 439 -18.09 31.59 14.34
C PRO A 439 -17.19 30.36 14.10
N ALA A 440 -17.73 29.28 13.50
CA ALA A 440 -16.96 28.07 13.19
C ALA A 440 -15.88 28.35 12.12
N ILE A 441 -16.20 29.13 11.08
CA ILE A 441 -15.23 29.51 10.03
C ILE A 441 -14.11 30.37 10.63
N ARG A 442 -14.45 31.33 11.52
CA ARG A 442 -13.44 32.18 12.19
C ARG A 442 -12.48 31.35 13.05
N SER A 443 -13.02 30.42 13.82
CA SER A 443 -12.22 29.52 14.67
C SER A 443 -11.28 28.64 13.85
N GLU A 444 -11.76 28.13 12.72
CA GLU A 444 -10.99 27.20 11.87
C GLU A 444 -9.90 27.90 11.05
N LEU A 445 -10.20 29.10 10.57
CA LEU A 445 -9.26 29.90 9.76
C LEU A 445 -8.41 30.88 10.56
N PHE A 446 -8.62 30.94 11.89
CA PHE A 446 -7.94 31.87 12.81
C PHE A 446 -8.02 33.32 12.36
N ILE A 447 -9.22 33.79 11.93
CA ILE A 447 -9.44 35.15 11.43
C ILE A 447 -10.45 35.92 12.27
N ALA A 448 -10.29 37.25 12.29
CA ALA A 448 -11.22 38.17 12.95
C ALA A 448 -12.57 38.22 12.21
N GLU A 449 -13.62 38.66 12.93
CA GLU A 449 -14.97 38.78 12.38
C GLU A 449 -15.05 39.77 11.20
N GLY A 450 -14.37 40.90 11.33
CA GLY A 450 -14.30 41.89 10.25
C GLY A 450 -13.63 41.33 8.98
N THR A 451 -12.58 40.53 9.14
CA THR A 451 -11.87 39.85 8.03
C THR A 451 -12.78 38.86 7.32
N LEU A 452 -13.50 38.02 8.09
CA LEU A 452 -14.44 37.09 7.49
C LEU A 452 -15.55 37.80 6.74
N LYS A 453 -16.09 38.89 7.33
CA LYS A 453 -17.16 39.72 6.72
C LYS A 453 -16.68 40.33 5.41
N ALA A 454 -15.46 40.87 5.34
CA ALA A 454 -14.88 41.42 4.12
C ALA A 454 -14.74 40.33 3.03
N HIS A 455 -14.16 39.18 3.36
CA HIS A 455 -14.03 38.06 2.38
C HIS A 455 -15.39 37.53 1.89
N THR A 456 -16.37 37.37 2.79
CA THR A 456 -17.71 36.91 2.38
C THR A 456 -18.42 37.92 1.50
N SER A 457 -18.26 39.26 1.74
CA SER A 457 -18.78 40.29 0.87
C SER A 457 -18.19 40.22 -0.54
N HIS A 458 -16.85 40.05 -0.65
CA HIS A 458 -16.18 39.91 -1.94
C HIS A 458 -16.62 38.61 -2.67
N ILE A 459 -16.81 37.49 -1.94
CA ILE A 459 -17.33 36.24 -2.52
C ILE A 459 -18.74 36.47 -3.11
N TYR A 460 -19.65 37.17 -2.36
CA TYR A 460 -20.99 37.44 -2.84
C TYR A 460 -20.98 38.32 -4.08
N GLU A 461 -20.16 39.37 -4.08
CA GLU A 461 -19.99 40.26 -5.22
C GLU A 461 -19.49 39.53 -6.45
N LYS A 462 -18.42 38.73 -6.32
CA LYS A 462 -17.80 37.96 -7.42
C LYS A 462 -18.70 36.83 -7.95
N CYS A 463 -19.50 36.21 -7.07
CA CYS A 463 -20.45 35.17 -7.46
C CYS A 463 -21.81 35.73 -7.93
N GLY A 464 -22.02 37.06 -7.87
CA GLY A 464 -23.27 37.72 -8.30
C GLY A 464 -24.47 37.38 -7.41
N VAL A 465 -24.26 37.13 -6.10
CA VAL A 465 -25.29 36.76 -5.13
C VAL A 465 -25.41 37.82 -4.03
N ALA A 466 -26.61 38.03 -3.51
CA ALA A 466 -26.84 39.06 -2.48
C ALA A 466 -26.60 38.53 -1.05
N ASN A 467 -26.70 37.22 -0.83
CA ASN A 467 -26.67 36.67 0.53
C ASN A 467 -26.23 35.20 0.55
N ARG A 468 -25.99 34.73 1.79
CA ARG A 468 -25.57 33.35 2.03
C ARG A 468 -26.57 32.30 1.53
N ARG A 469 -27.85 32.59 1.53
CA ARG A 469 -28.89 31.65 1.09
C ARG A 469 -28.84 31.45 -0.41
N GLU A 470 -28.63 32.50 -1.17
CA GLU A 470 -28.43 32.47 -2.62
C GLU A 470 -27.14 31.74 -2.99
N LEU A 471 -26.04 32.01 -2.26
CA LEU A 471 -24.77 31.27 -2.44
C LEU A 471 -24.96 29.77 -2.14
N ALA A 472 -25.68 29.41 -1.08
CA ALA A 472 -25.98 28.03 -0.76
C ALA A 472 -26.86 27.35 -1.82
N ALA A 473 -27.77 28.08 -2.45
CA ALA A 473 -28.58 27.57 -3.56
C ALA A 473 -27.73 27.30 -4.80
N LEU A 474 -26.79 28.18 -5.16
CA LEU A 474 -25.81 27.95 -6.23
C LEU A 474 -24.94 26.73 -6.00
N LEU A 475 -24.56 26.47 -4.75
CA LEU A 475 -23.77 25.32 -4.35
C LEU A 475 -24.59 24.01 -4.24
N GLY A 476 -25.92 24.08 -4.43
CA GLY A 476 -26.81 22.92 -4.29
C GLY A 476 -26.92 22.38 -2.87
N SER A 477 -26.55 23.16 -1.87
CA SER A 477 -26.73 22.85 -0.46
C SER A 477 -28.16 23.24 -0.04
N ALA A 478 -29.12 22.34 -0.26
CA ALA A 478 -30.45 22.50 0.28
C ALA A 478 -30.41 22.17 1.79
N ARG A 479 -30.21 23.20 2.62
CA ARG A 479 -30.87 23.46 3.90
C ARG A 479 -30.27 24.70 4.54
N PRO A 480 -31.12 25.68 4.89
CA PRO A 480 -30.67 26.85 5.66
C PRO A 480 -30.28 26.49 7.08
#